data_42600cba07c5d1ac8526b7a80f1ad730
#
_entry.id   42600cba07c5d1ac8526b7a80f1ad730
#
_cell.length_a   1.000
_cell.length_b   1.000
_cell.length_c   1.000
_cell.angle_alpha   90.00
_cell.angle_beta   90.00
_cell.angle_gamma   90.00
#
_symmetry.space_group_name_H-M   'P 1'
#
loop_
_entity.id
_entity.type
_entity.pdbx_description
1 polymer ?
#
loop_
_entity_poly.entity_id
_entity_poly.type
_entity_poly.pdbx_seq_one_letter_code
_entity_poly.pdbx_strand_id
1 'polypeptide(L)'
;MKPLQLLTLIILLIITSCENTEKQTETTQNESDYQLVWSDEFDKDGMPDTTKWTYAIGDGCPELCGWGNGEKQYYTNQKENARVENGVLIIEARKETVDSSDYTSAKLETRGKQDWLYGKFETRAKLQGGTGTWSALWMLPSENKYGYWPKSGEIDIMEHVGHESDWVFGTIHTEAYNHWKKTHIGDSIAVKDSETEFHVYGLEWTPDSLKWSVDNEVYFALGNPNQTSAEWPYDQRFYFIMNIAIGGFWGEMYGIDDAAFPQRMEVDYVRVYQKDKL
;
A
#
# COMPACT_ATOMS: atom_id res chain seq x y z
N MET A 1 42.50 68.73 -50.63
CA MET A 1 41.13 68.57 -50.26
C MET A 1 41.09 67.42 -49.26
N LYS A 2 40.92 67.71 -47.97
CA LYS A 2 40.83 66.69 -46.89
C LYS A 2 39.35 66.46 -46.54
N PRO A 3 38.86 65.24 -46.36
CA PRO A 3 37.50 65.06 -45.90
C PRO A 3 37.42 65.19 -44.38
N LEU A 4 36.39 65.83 -43.96
CA LEU A 4 35.97 66.08 -42.57
C LEU A 4 35.40 64.78 -41.94
N GLN A 5 36.01 64.32 -40.83
CA GLN A 5 35.49 63.24 -40.08
C GLN A 5 34.41 63.71 -39.10
N LEU A 6 33.21 63.18 -39.29
CA LEU A 6 32.07 63.44 -38.42
C LEU A 6 32.12 62.45 -37.25
N LEU A 7 32.34 62.94 -36.03
CA LEU A 7 32.37 62.14 -34.81
C LEU A 7 30.95 61.95 -34.25
N THR A 8 30.37 60.77 -34.39
CA THR A 8 29.04 60.47 -33.88
C THR A 8 29.17 60.00 -32.44
N LEU A 9 28.66 60.80 -31.50
CA LEU A 9 28.62 60.49 -30.08
C LEU A 9 27.41 59.53 -29.79
N ILE A 10 27.69 58.27 -29.47
CA ILE A 10 26.65 57.29 -29.04
C ILE A 10 26.48 57.43 -27.53
N ILE A 11 25.35 57.99 -27.13
CA ILE A 11 24.93 57.97 -25.71
C ILE A 11 24.29 56.62 -25.40
N LEU A 12 24.98 55.82 -24.55
CA LEU A 12 24.50 54.57 -24.06
C LEU A 12 23.56 54.79 -22.83
N LEU A 13 22.26 54.69 -23.04
CA LEU A 13 21.29 54.69 -21.94
C LEU A 13 21.33 53.31 -21.27
N ILE A 14 21.85 53.25 -20.05
CA ILE A 14 21.75 52.06 -19.19
C ILE A 14 20.39 52.11 -18.53
N ILE A 15 19.46 51.27 -18.98
CA ILE A 15 18.18 50.98 -18.31
C ILE A 15 18.45 49.89 -17.26
N THR A 16 18.54 50.28 -15.99
CA THR A 16 18.53 49.31 -14.87
C THR A 16 17.10 48.82 -14.69
N SER A 17 16.82 47.65 -15.22
CA SER A 17 15.61 46.88 -14.89
C SER A 17 15.82 46.24 -13.54
N CYS A 18 15.07 46.68 -12.52
CA CYS A 18 14.90 45.92 -11.28
C CYS A 18 13.98 44.74 -11.56
N GLU A 19 14.54 43.55 -11.80
CA GLU A 19 13.79 42.30 -11.72
C GLU A 19 13.53 42.00 -10.24
N ASN A 20 12.28 42.17 -9.85
CA ASN A 20 11.76 41.56 -8.61
C ASN A 20 11.73 40.04 -8.81
N THR A 21 12.76 39.35 -8.36
CA THR A 21 12.75 37.90 -8.24
C THR A 21 11.91 37.57 -7.00
N GLU A 22 10.62 37.34 -7.21
CA GLU A 22 9.84 36.59 -6.21
C GLU A 22 10.49 35.22 -6.07
N LYS A 23 11.17 34.99 -4.94
CA LYS A 23 11.58 33.70 -4.48
C LYS A 23 10.30 32.91 -4.21
N GLN A 24 9.90 32.06 -5.16
CA GLN A 24 9.08 30.90 -4.85
C GLN A 24 9.88 30.07 -3.85
N THR A 25 9.48 30.13 -2.61
CA THR A 25 9.89 29.19 -1.58
C THR A 25 9.21 27.88 -1.92
N GLU A 26 9.86 27.04 -2.74
CA GLU A 26 9.56 25.63 -2.76
C GLU A 26 9.80 25.15 -1.33
N THR A 27 8.72 24.84 -0.62
CA THR A 27 8.76 24.08 0.61
C THR A 27 9.18 22.67 0.20
N THR A 28 10.48 22.44 0.15
CA THR A 28 11.04 21.09 0.28
C THR A 28 10.59 20.61 1.67
N GLN A 29 9.51 19.84 1.71
CA GLN A 29 9.17 19.08 2.91
C GLN A 29 10.36 18.16 3.17
N ASN A 30 11.08 18.42 4.27
CA ASN A 30 12.21 17.63 4.70
C ASN A 30 11.71 16.21 5.02
N GLU A 31 12.15 15.21 4.25
CA GLU A 31 12.03 13.79 4.63
C GLU A 31 12.67 13.49 5.99
N SER A 32 13.46 14.41 6.53
CA SER A 32 14.23 14.29 7.77
C SER A 32 13.40 14.25 9.07
N ASP A 33 12.08 14.49 9.02
CA ASP A 33 11.25 14.58 10.24
C ASP A 33 10.60 13.24 10.63
N TYR A 34 10.68 12.20 9.81
CA TYR A 34 10.15 10.89 10.10
C TYR A 34 11.15 10.02 10.85
N GLN A 35 10.74 9.44 11.99
CA GLN A 35 11.50 8.52 12.82
C GLN A 35 10.95 7.11 12.66
N LEU A 36 11.82 6.10 12.50
CA LEU A 36 11.41 4.70 12.52
C LEU A 36 10.86 4.36 13.92
N VAL A 37 9.56 4.02 14.00
CA VAL A 37 8.89 3.70 15.26
C VAL A 37 8.59 2.23 15.43
N TRP A 38 8.54 1.48 14.32
CA TRP A 38 8.32 0.05 14.32
C TRP A 38 8.85 -0.58 13.03
N SER A 39 9.38 -1.79 13.13
CA SER A 39 9.72 -2.59 11.95
C SER A 39 9.68 -4.09 12.23
N ASP A 40 9.59 -4.85 11.15
CA ASP A 40 9.99 -6.24 11.10
C ASP A 40 10.87 -6.44 9.87
N GLU A 41 12.13 -6.82 10.12
CA GLU A 41 13.16 -7.02 9.09
C GLU A 41 13.29 -8.51 8.75
N PHE A 42 12.48 -9.37 9.36
CA PHE A 42 12.45 -10.82 9.16
C PHE A 42 13.81 -11.52 9.27
N ASP A 43 14.70 -11.02 10.13
CA ASP A 43 16.09 -11.52 10.28
C ASP A 43 16.19 -12.94 10.87
N LYS A 44 15.13 -13.46 11.47
CA LYS A 44 15.16 -14.72 12.18
C LYS A 44 14.32 -15.78 11.48
N ASP A 45 14.98 -16.78 10.91
CA ASP A 45 14.30 -17.92 10.29
C ASP A 45 13.34 -18.64 11.24
N GLY A 46 12.22 -19.11 10.71
CA GLY A 46 11.20 -19.85 11.43
C GLY A 46 9.78 -19.32 11.19
N MET A 47 8.97 -19.35 12.24
CA MET A 47 7.63 -18.75 12.17
C MET A 47 7.72 -17.22 12.36
N PRO A 48 6.84 -16.43 11.72
CA PRO A 48 6.67 -15.03 12.01
C PRO A 48 6.56 -14.72 13.51
N ASP A 49 7.16 -13.63 13.95
CA ASP A 49 7.20 -13.23 15.37
C ASP A 49 5.80 -12.95 15.90
N THR A 50 5.31 -13.79 16.80
CA THR A 50 3.97 -13.67 17.39
C THR A 50 3.82 -12.48 18.34
N THR A 51 4.90 -11.78 18.68
CA THR A 51 4.82 -10.50 19.39
C THR A 51 4.45 -9.34 18.47
N LYS A 52 4.69 -9.49 17.15
CA LYS A 52 4.39 -8.52 16.12
C LYS A 52 3.15 -8.89 15.30
N TRP A 53 2.94 -10.19 15.04
CA TRP A 53 1.94 -10.68 14.11
C TRP A 53 0.90 -11.59 14.78
N THR A 54 -0.33 -11.45 14.35
CA THR A 54 -1.46 -12.34 14.62
C THR A 54 -1.88 -12.97 13.30
N TYR A 55 -2.34 -14.22 13.33
CA TYR A 55 -2.91 -14.89 12.17
C TYR A 55 -4.44 -14.75 12.18
N ALA A 56 -5.02 -14.33 11.07
CA ALA A 56 -6.43 -14.56 10.80
C ALA A 56 -6.58 -15.99 10.24
N ILE A 57 -7.33 -16.84 10.95
CA ILE A 57 -7.47 -18.25 10.61
C ILE A 57 -8.86 -18.53 10.07
N GLY A 58 -8.98 -19.40 9.07
CA GLY A 58 -10.26 -19.86 8.55
C GLY A 58 -10.59 -19.33 7.16
N ASP A 59 -11.83 -19.59 6.77
CA ASP A 59 -12.45 -19.11 5.53
C ASP A 59 -13.39 -17.89 5.74
N GLY A 60 -13.36 -17.33 6.96
CA GLY A 60 -14.22 -16.20 7.37
C GLY A 60 -15.59 -16.61 7.88
N CYS A 61 -15.99 -17.88 7.75
CA CYS A 61 -17.28 -18.36 8.25
C CYS A 61 -17.29 -18.49 9.79
N PRO A 62 -18.45 -18.34 10.45
CA PRO A 62 -19.75 -18.01 9.86
C PRO A 62 -20.02 -16.50 9.65
N GLU A 63 -19.17 -15.61 10.19
CA GLU A 63 -19.45 -14.17 10.25
C GLU A 63 -19.27 -13.50 8.88
N LEU A 64 -18.25 -13.93 8.11
CA LEU A 64 -17.90 -13.31 6.84
C LEU A 64 -17.35 -14.36 5.85
N CYS A 65 -18.18 -15.35 5.48
CA CYS A 65 -17.78 -16.44 4.61
C CYS A 65 -17.13 -15.96 3.30
N GLY A 66 -16.00 -16.59 2.92
CA GLY A 66 -15.17 -16.16 1.81
C GLY A 66 -14.61 -14.76 2.01
N TRP A 67 -14.42 -14.35 3.28
CA TRP A 67 -13.90 -13.04 3.70
C TRP A 67 -14.66 -11.85 3.10
N GLY A 68 -15.94 -12.06 2.73
CA GLY A 68 -16.82 -11.06 2.14
C GLY A 68 -16.63 -10.85 0.64
N ASN A 69 -15.60 -11.47 0.03
CA ASN A 69 -15.23 -11.31 -1.38
C ASN A 69 -15.45 -12.58 -2.21
N GLY A 70 -15.96 -13.66 -1.58
CA GLY A 70 -16.11 -14.97 -2.24
C GLY A 70 -14.77 -15.69 -2.43
N GLU A 71 -13.78 -15.38 -1.60
CA GLU A 71 -12.46 -16.02 -1.59
C GLU A 71 -12.55 -17.52 -1.29
N LYS A 72 -11.61 -18.30 -1.80
CA LYS A 72 -11.66 -19.76 -1.82
C LYS A 72 -10.69 -20.44 -0.84
N GLN A 73 -9.70 -19.71 -0.31
CA GLN A 73 -8.70 -20.26 0.59
C GLN A 73 -9.20 -20.38 2.03
N TYR A 74 -8.62 -21.31 2.72
CA TYR A 74 -8.56 -21.34 4.19
C TYR A 74 -7.23 -20.73 4.63
N TYR A 75 -7.25 -19.65 5.41
CA TYR A 75 -6.04 -19.10 5.99
C TYR A 75 -5.60 -19.94 7.19
N THR A 76 -4.31 -20.25 7.22
CA THR A 76 -3.70 -21.10 8.26
C THR A 76 -2.56 -20.37 8.97
N ASN A 77 -2.09 -20.94 10.08
CA ASN A 77 -0.84 -20.57 10.74
C ASN A 77 0.25 -21.64 10.54
N GLN A 78 0.16 -22.41 9.47
CA GLN A 78 1.14 -23.46 9.18
C GLN A 78 2.38 -22.88 8.52
N LYS A 79 3.54 -23.53 8.76
CA LYS A 79 4.83 -23.13 8.20
C LYS A 79 4.82 -23.14 6.67
N GLU A 80 4.02 -24.01 6.09
CA GLU A 80 3.85 -24.15 4.65
C GLU A 80 3.25 -22.87 4.02
N ASN A 81 2.39 -22.15 4.77
CA ASN A 81 1.74 -20.94 4.29
C ASN A 81 2.42 -19.63 4.75
N ALA A 82 3.08 -19.64 5.93
CA ALA A 82 3.83 -18.46 6.38
C ALA A 82 5.07 -18.86 7.15
N ARG A 83 6.23 -18.38 6.72
CA ARG A 83 7.53 -18.62 7.32
C ARG A 83 8.54 -17.55 6.97
N VAL A 84 9.55 -17.40 7.82
CA VAL A 84 10.74 -16.61 7.53
C VAL A 84 11.84 -17.55 7.09
N GLU A 85 12.43 -17.30 5.94
CA GLU A 85 13.56 -18.05 5.39
C GLU A 85 14.55 -17.09 4.73
N ASN A 86 15.83 -17.18 5.09
CA ASN A 86 16.92 -16.39 4.49
C ASN A 86 16.68 -14.87 4.54
N GLY A 87 16.10 -14.38 5.64
CA GLY A 87 15.87 -12.94 5.84
C GLY A 87 14.66 -12.39 5.12
N VAL A 88 13.73 -13.24 4.64
CA VAL A 88 12.47 -12.79 4.06
C VAL A 88 11.29 -13.56 4.66
N LEU A 89 10.17 -12.88 4.87
CA LEU A 89 8.90 -13.54 5.13
C LEU A 89 8.34 -14.06 3.80
N ILE A 90 7.95 -15.32 3.79
CA ILE A 90 7.24 -15.96 2.67
C ILE A 90 5.80 -16.18 3.09
N ILE A 91 4.85 -15.60 2.36
CA ILE A 91 3.44 -15.97 2.38
C ILE A 91 3.18 -16.81 1.14
N GLU A 92 2.74 -18.06 1.32
CA GLU A 92 2.60 -19.03 0.23
C GLU A 92 1.15 -19.51 0.11
N ALA A 93 0.55 -19.26 -1.03
CA ALA A 93 -0.75 -19.78 -1.45
C ALA A 93 -0.56 -21.16 -2.10
N ARG A 94 -1.36 -22.15 -1.70
CA ARG A 94 -1.19 -23.56 -2.08
C ARG A 94 -2.52 -24.17 -2.52
N LYS A 95 -2.45 -25.07 -3.47
CA LYS A 95 -3.55 -25.97 -3.82
C LYS A 95 -3.50 -27.18 -2.89
N GLU A 96 -4.26 -27.14 -1.83
CA GLU A 96 -4.41 -28.23 -0.87
C GLU A 96 -5.73 -28.08 -0.11
N THR A 97 -6.35 -29.21 0.23
CA THR A 97 -7.67 -29.19 0.85
C THR A 97 -7.56 -29.11 2.37
N VAL A 98 -8.22 -28.10 2.96
CA VAL A 98 -8.41 -27.96 4.41
C VAL A 98 -9.89 -27.61 4.64
N ASP A 99 -10.56 -28.39 5.48
CA ASP A 99 -12.01 -28.29 5.71
C ASP A 99 -12.80 -28.32 4.38
N SER A 100 -13.51 -27.24 4.06
CA SER A 100 -14.29 -27.11 2.83
C SER A 100 -13.57 -26.32 1.72
N SER A 101 -12.33 -25.87 1.97
CA SER A 101 -11.54 -25.08 1.03
C SER A 101 -10.53 -25.95 0.30
N ASP A 102 -10.38 -25.72 -1.01
CA ASP A 102 -9.42 -26.43 -1.88
C ASP A 102 -8.06 -25.72 -1.98
N TYR A 103 -7.90 -24.65 -1.24
CA TYR A 103 -6.69 -23.83 -1.19
C TYR A 103 -6.38 -23.40 0.22
N THR A 104 -5.09 -23.24 0.51
CA THR A 104 -4.61 -22.62 1.75
C THR A 104 -3.74 -21.42 1.45
N SER A 105 -3.65 -20.51 2.41
CA SER A 105 -2.78 -19.35 2.38
C SER A 105 -2.54 -18.84 3.81
N ALA A 106 -1.89 -17.70 3.97
CA ALA A 106 -1.79 -17.00 5.24
C ALA A 106 -2.24 -15.56 5.14
N LYS A 107 -2.83 -15.07 6.24
CA LYS A 107 -3.16 -13.67 6.48
C LYS A 107 -2.58 -13.26 7.82
N LEU A 108 -1.61 -12.37 7.78
CA LEU A 108 -0.90 -11.83 8.94
C LEU A 108 -1.40 -10.42 9.23
N GLU A 109 -1.64 -10.14 10.51
CA GLU A 109 -2.17 -8.87 10.99
C GLU A 109 -1.36 -8.37 12.18
N THR A 110 -1.15 -7.06 12.28
CA THR A 110 -0.64 -6.46 13.53
C THR A 110 -1.75 -6.23 14.55
N ARG A 111 -2.96 -6.69 14.31
CA ARG A 111 -4.16 -6.55 15.14
C ARG A 111 -3.91 -7.08 16.56
N GLY A 112 -4.18 -6.21 17.56
CA GLY A 112 -3.96 -6.54 18.97
C GLY A 112 -2.49 -6.57 19.40
N LYS A 113 -1.57 -6.23 18.50
CA LYS A 113 -0.13 -6.09 18.74
C LYS A 113 0.32 -4.64 18.56
N GLN A 114 0.07 -4.08 17.39
CA GLN A 114 0.43 -2.71 17.04
C GLN A 114 -0.58 -2.12 16.06
N ASP A 115 -0.84 -0.83 16.22
CA ASP A 115 -1.63 0.00 15.32
C ASP A 115 -1.11 1.45 15.32
N TRP A 116 -1.46 2.20 14.31
CA TRP A 116 -0.95 3.56 14.13
C TRP A 116 -2.06 4.53 13.78
N LEU A 117 -1.93 5.75 14.24
CA LEU A 117 -2.64 6.91 13.72
C LEU A 117 -1.61 7.75 13.00
N TYR A 118 -1.74 7.84 11.67
CA TYR A 118 -0.83 8.51 10.75
C TYR A 118 0.59 7.88 10.71
N GLY A 119 1.36 8.24 9.71
CA GLY A 119 2.72 7.78 9.52
C GLY A 119 3.07 7.54 8.06
N LYS A 120 4.32 7.12 7.84
CA LYS A 120 4.80 6.59 6.57
C LYS A 120 5.00 5.09 6.74
N PHE A 121 4.37 4.31 5.89
CA PHE A 121 4.43 2.85 5.87
C PHE A 121 5.21 2.42 4.64
N GLU A 122 6.16 1.53 4.80
CA GLU A 122 6.95 0.95 3.72
C GLU A 122 7.00 -0.56 3.87
N THR A 123 6.65 -1.25 2.80
CA THR A 123 6.83 -2.69 2.70
C THR A 123 7.64 -3.00 1.45
N ARG A 124 8.80 -3.63 1.62
CA ARG A 124 9.59 -4.10 0.50
C ARG A 124 9.22 -5.54 0.21
N ALA A 125 8.60 -5.76 -0.93
CA ALA A 125 8.08 -7.08 -1.30
C ALA A 125 8.28 -7.39 -2.78
N LYS A 126 8.37 -8.71 -3.06
CA LYS A 126 8.23 -9.31 -4.38
C LYS A 126 6.91 -10.05 -4.42
N LEU A 127 6.07 -9.73 -5.39
CA LEU A 127 4.70 -10.20 -5.46
C LEU A 127 4.60 -11.60 -6.06
N GLN A 128 3.46 -12.22 -5.89
CA GLN A 128 3.15 -13.50 -6.53
C GLN A 128 2.60 -13.29 -7.96
N GLY A 129 2.81 -14.28 -8.81
CA GLY A 129 2.07 -14.42 -10.08
C GLY A 129 0.88 -15.38 -9.96
N GLY A 130 0.42 -15.87 -11.12
CA GLY A 130 -0.57 -16.95 -11.24
C GLY A 130 -2.02 -16.48 -11.19
N THR A 131 -2.74 -16.78 -12.30
CA THR A 131 -4.17 -16.48 -12.42
C THR A 131 -4.97 -17.11 -11.28
N GLY A 132 -5.77 -16.32 -10.62
CA GLY A 132 -6.57 -16.74 -9.47
C GLY A 132 -6.03 -16.26 -8.13
N THR A 133 -4.82 -15.65 -8.08
CA THR A 133 -4.27 -15.06 -6.85
C THR A 133 -4.60 -13.58 -6.74
N TRP A 134 -4.69 -13.10 -5.49
CA TRP A 134 -4.93 -11.70 -5.15
C TRP A 134 -4.18 -11.39 -3.84
N SER A 135 -3.06 -10.71 -3.92
CA SER A 135 -2.32 -10.27 -2.73
C SER A 135 -2.66 -8.85 -2.34
N ALA A 136 -2.50 -8.57 -1.05
CA ALA A 136 -2.70 -7.24 -0.52
C ALA A 136 -1.76 -6.92 0.65
N LEU A 137 -1.35 -5.65 0.68
CA LEU A 137 -0.78 -4.94 1.82
C LEU A 137 -1.75 -3.82 2.15
N TRP A 138 -2.45 -3.91 3.28
CA TRP A 138 -3.60 -3.07 3.53
C TRP A 138 -3.82 -2.80 5.02
N MET A 139 -4.82 -1.98 5.35
CA MET A 139 -5.07 -1.56 6.71
C MET A 139 -6.57 -1.47 7.01
N LEU A 140 -6.94 -1.92 8.20
CA LEU A 140 -8.28 -1.74 8.77
C LEU A 140 -8.22 -0.99 10.10
N PRO A 141 -9.32 -0.31 10.49
CA PRO A 141 -9.39 0.39 11.76
C PRO A 141 -9.33 -0.58 12.95
N SER A 142 -8.57 -0.21 13.98
CA SER A 142 -8.47 -0.99 15.23
C SER A 142 -9.79 -0.98 16.00
N GLU A 143 -10.53 0.11 15.86
CA GLU A 143 -11.87 0.29 16.42
C GLU A 143 -12.83 0.73 15.32
N ASN A 144 -14.08 0.29 15.40
CA ASN A 144 -15.10 0.70 14.44
C ASN A 144 -15.75 2.02 14.90
N LYS A 145 -14.95 3.11 15.02
CA LYS A 145 -15.36 4.42 15.53
C LYS A 145 -16.64 4.95 14.88
N TYR A 146 -16.79 4.73 13.58
CA TYR A 146 -17.93 5.20 12.77
C TYR A 146 -18.91 4.09 12.39
N GLY A 147 -18.66 2.86 12.82
CA GLY A 147 -19.43 1.66 12.51
C GLY A 147 -18.64 0.65 11.70
N TYR A 148 -19.25 -0.53 11.48
CA TYR A 148 -18.61 -1.60 10.72
C TYR A 148 -18.34 -1.19 9.27
N TRP A 149 -17.43 -1.95 8.65
CA TRP A 149 -17.05 -1.76 7.26
C TRP A 149 -18.27 -1.46 6.36
N PRO A 150 -18.18 -0.49 5.42
CA PRO A 150 -17.02 0.33 5.11
C PRO A 150 -16.97 1.69 5.86
N LYS A 151 -17.78 1.90 6.90
CA LYS A 151 -17.97 3.21 7.55
C LYS A 151 -16.72 3.72 8.27
N SER A 152 -15.94 2.82 8.86
CA SER A 152 -14.71 3.18 9.56
C SER A 152 -13.48 3.16 8.67
N GLY A 153 -13.65 2.91 7.37
CA GLY A 153 -12.60 2.99 6.36
C GLY A 153 -11.79 1.72 6.16
N GLU A 154 -11.08 1.68 5.04
CA GLU A 154 -10.06 0.72 4.65
C GLU A 154 -9.06 1.45 3.77
N ILE A 155 -7.78 1.12 3.89
CA ILE A 155 -6.70 1.68 3.06
C ILE A 155 -5.92 0.51 2.48
N ASP A 156 -5.98 0.35 1.16
CA ASP A 156 -5.24 -0.65 0.42
C ASP A 156 -3.97 0.00 -0.12
N ILE A 157 -2.82 -0.31 0.53
CA ILE A 157 -1.52 0.25 0.18
C ILE A 157 -1.04 -0.34 -1.14
N MET A 158 -1.22 -1.63 -1.31
CA MET A 158 -0.89 -2.37 -2.50
C MET A 158 -1.87 -3.53 -2.66
N GLU A 159 -2.50 -3.63 -3.82
CA GLU A 159 -3.22 -4.79 -4.28
C GLU A 159 -2.64 -5.26 -5.61
N HIS A 160 -2.57 -6.57 -5.81
CA HIS A 160 -2.10 -7.18 -7.03
C HIS A 160 -2.85 -8.48 -7.32
N VAL A 161 -3.31 -8.64 -8.55
CA VAL A 161 -3.98 -9.87 -9.03
C VAL A 161 -3.13 -10.53 -10.11
N GLY A 162 -2.93 -11.85 -9.98
CA GLY A 162 -2.01 -12.57 -10.83
C GLY A 162 -2.39 -12.69 -12.33
N HIS A 163 -3.57 -12.19 -12.73
CA HIS A 163 -3.96 -12.07 -14.14
C HIS A 163 -3.65 -10.67 -14.73
N GLU A 164 -3.19 -9.72 -13.92
CA GLU A 164 -2.73 -8.38 -14.32
C GLU A 164 -1.30 -8.15 -13.80
N SER A 165 -0.37 -9.04 -14.23
CA SER A 165 0.98 -9.18 -13.68
C SER A 165 1.82 -7.89 -13.62
N ASP A 166 1.53 -6.92 -14.48
CA ASP A 166 2.31 -5.68 -14.60
C ASP A 166 1.72 -4.53 -13.77
N TRP A 167 0.63 -4.75 -13.01
CA TRP A 167 -0.10 -3.67 -12.36
C TRP A 167 -0.22 -3.84 -10.85
N VAL A 168 -0.10 -2.70 -10.17
CA VAL A 168 -0.31 -2.56 -8.73
C VAL A 168 -1.33 -1.45 -8.51
N PHE A 169 -2.24 -1.67 -7.55
CA PHE A 169 -3.37 -0.80 -7.27
C PHE A 169 -3.28 -0.28 -5.84
N GLY A 170 -3.67 0.97 -5.63
CA GLY A 170 -3.92 1.57 -4.33
C GLY A 170 -5.34 2.07 -4.26
N THR A 171 -6.04 1.77 -3.17
CA THR A 171 -7.49 2.02 -3.07
C THR A 171 -7.86 2.53 -1.67
N ILE A 172 -9.00 3.20 -1.58
CA ILE A 172 -9.68 3.43 -0.31
C ILE A 172 -11.12 2.94 -0.37
N HIS A 173 -11.60 2.44 0.79
CA HIS A 173 -13.03 2.18 0.99
C HIS A 173 -13.55 2.96 2.19
N THR A 174 -14.68 3.64 1.99
CA THR A 174 -15.39 4.41 3.02
C THR A 174 -16.91 4.26 2.87
N GLU A 175 -17.69 4.84 3.76
CA GLU A 175 -19.15 4.82 3.61
C GLU A 175 -19.61 5.44 2.30
N ALA A 176 -19.01 6.55 1.86
CA ALA A 176 -19.31 7.22 0.59
C ALA A 176 -18.71 6.50 -0.60
N TYR A 177 -17.50 5.95 -0.45
CA TYR A 177 -16.67 5.41 -1.53
C TYR A 177 -16.34 3.94 -1.26
N ASN A 178 -17.01 3.00 -1.95
CA ASN A 178 -16.71 1.58 -1.79
C ASN A 178 -17.15 0.76 -3.01
N HIS A 179 -16.64 -0.46 -3.14
CA HIS A 179 -16.92 -1.32 -4.29
C HIS A 179 -18.40 -1.75 -4.38
N TRP A 180 -19.12 -1.91 -3.26
CA TRP A 180 -20.55 -2.23 -3.32
C TRP A 180 -21.38 -1.14 -3.99
N LYS A 181 -20.99 0.13 -3.78
CA LYS A 181 -21.61 1.28 -4.45
C LYS A 181 -20.97 1.58 -5.81
N LYS A 182 -19.86 0.92 -6.17
CA LYS A 182 -19.02 1.21 -7.35
C LYS A 182 -18.49 2.65 -7.33
N THR A 183 -18.16 3.14 -6.17
CA THR A 183 -17.67 4.52 -5.93
C THR A 183 -16.30 4.55 -5.22
N HIS A 184 -15.66 3.39 -5.01
CA HIS A 184 -14.30 3.33 -4.44
C HIS A 184 -13.36 4.25 -5.22
N ILE A 185 -12.40 4.82 -4.53
CA ILE A 185 -11.42 5.73 -5.12
C ILE A 185 -10.07 5.04 -5.06
N GLY A 186 -9.41 4.93 -6.21
CA GLY A 186 -8.11 4.30 -6.34
C GLY A 186 -7.43 4.71 -7.62
N ASP A 187 -6.16 4.36 -7.73
CA ASP A 187 -5.35 4.50 -8.94
C ASP A 187 -4.38 3.32 -9.03
N SER A 188 -3.69 3.21 -10.15
CA SER A 188 -2.78 2.11 -10.43
C SER A 188 -1.49 2.58 -11.09
N ILE A 189 -0.44 1.79 -10.91
CA ILE A 189 0.87 2.02 -11.54
C ILE A 189 1.37 0.73 -12.17
N ALA A 190 2.06 0.84 -13.31
CA ALA A 190 2.72 -0.28 -13.95
C ALA A 190 4.05 -0.59 -13.27
N VAL A 191 4.21 -1.82 -12.75
CA VAL A 191 5.43 -2.35 -12.13
C VAL A 191 5.74 -3.70 -12.78
N LYS A 192 6.39 -3.67 -13.95
CA LYS A 192 6.52 -4.82 -14.85
C LYS A 192 7.29 -6.02 -14.31
N ASP A 193 8.10 -5.81 -13.31
CA ASP A 193 8.96 -6.81 -12.68
C ASP A 193 8.58 -7.10 -11.22
N SER A 194 7.38 -6.69 -10.81
CA SER A 194 6.87 -6.88 -9.44
C SER A 194 6.86 -8.34 -8.97
N GLU A 195 6.72 -9.29 -9.89
CA GLU A 195 6.74 -10.74 -9.59
C GLU A 195 8.16 -11.34 -9.55
N THR A 196 9.18 -10.62 -10.01
CA THR A 196 10.56 -11.11 -10.12
C THR A 196 11.56 -10.32 -9.28
N GLU A 197 11.28 -9.06 -8.99
CA GLU A 197 12.13 -8.15 -8.22
C GLU A 197 11.40 -7.59 -7.00
N PHE A 198 12.17 -7.14 -6.02
CA PHE A 198 11.64 -6.49 -4.83
C PHE A 198 11.45 -5.00 -5.06
N HIS A 199 10.23 -4.52 -4.80
CA HIS A 199 9.86 -3.11 -4.81
C HIS A 199 9.41 -2.62 -3.44
N VAL A 200 9.49 -1.33 -3.19
CA VAL A 200 9.01 -0.70 -1.96
C VAL A 200 7.64 -0.09 -2.22
N TYR A 201 6.61 -0.70 -1.62
CA TYR A 201 5.25 -0.20 -1.65
C TYR A 201 5.03 0.69 -0.43
N GLY A 202 4.68 1.95 -0.68
CA GLY A 202 4.63 2.98 0.35
C GLY A 202 3.27 3.67 0.47
N LEU A 203 2.95 4.06 1.70
CA LEU A 203 1.84 4.95 2.04
C LEU A 203 2.35 6.06 2.96
N GLU A 204 2.16 7.32 2.60
CA GLU A 204 2.24 8.44 3.53
C GLU A 204 0.82 8.86 3.93
N TRP A 205 0.52 8.73 5.21
CA TRP A 205 -0.78 9.05 5.79
C TRP A 205 -0.64 10.16 6.84
N THR A 206 -1.31 11.26 6.56
CA THR A 206 -1.34 12.46 7.42
C THR A 206 -2.80 12.83 7.76
N PRO A 207 -3.06 13.77 8.69
CA PRO A 207 -4.41 14.29 8.89
C PRO A 207 -5.06 14.83 7.61
N ASP A 208 -4.23 15.35 6.69
CA ASP A 208 -4.68 16.10 5.52
C ASP A 208 -4.66 15.28 4.22
N SER A 209 -3.96 14.14 4.18
CA SER A 209 -3.76 13.40 2.93
C SER A 209 -3.32 11.96 3.12
N LEU A 210 -3.59 11.16 2.07
CA LEU A 210 -3.02 9.85 1.81
C LEU A 210 -2.26 9.92 0.49
N LYS A 211 -1.03 9.35 0.44
CA LYS A 211 -0.22 9.28 -0.79
C LYS A 211 0.37 7.88 -0.92
N TRP A 212 0.18 7.27 -2.07
CA TRP A 212 0.71 5.96 -2.42
C TRP A 212 1.93 6.10 -3.31
N SER A 213 2.92 5.24 -3.09
CA SER A 213 4.15 5.25 -3.88
C SER A 213 4.66 3.83 -4.14
N VAL A 214 5.39 3.68 -5.25
CA VAL A 214 6.25 2.53 -5.51
C VAL A 214 7.66 3.06 -5.73
N ASP A 215 8.66 2.52 -5.01
CA ASP A 215 10.07 2.94 -5.05
C ASP A 215 10.27 4.46 -4.89
N ASN A 216 9.50 5.06 -3.98
CA ASN A 216 9.41 6.51 -3.71
C ASN A 216 8.78 7.36 -4.83
N GLU A 217 8.33 6.77 -5.92
CA GLU A 217 7.51 7.47 -6.92
C GLU A 217 6.05 7.50 -6.47
N VAL A 218 5.53 8.69 -6.16
CA VAL A 218 4.13 8.89 -5.78
C VAL A 218 3.28 8.82 -7.06
N TYR A 219 2.40 7.82 -7.14
CA TYR A 219 1.50 7.65 -8.27
C TYR A 219 0.05 8.03 -7.99
N PHE A 220 -0.34 8.02 -6.71
CA PHE A 220 -1.70 8.33 -6.30
C PHE A 220 -1.70 9.18 -5.03
N ALA A 221 -2.56 10.19 -4.97
CA ALA A 221 -2.69 11.03 -3.78
C ALA A 221 -4.12 11.53 -3.61
N LEU A 222 -4.60 11.50 -2.36
CA LEU A 222 -5.90 12.01 -1.96
C LEU A 222 -5.75 13.02 -0.84
N GLY A 223 -6.39 14.18 -0.99
CA GLY A 223 -6.53 15.16 0.07
C GLY A 223 -7.81 14.92 0.90
N ASN A 224 -7.73 15.21 2.19
CA ASN A 224 -8.90 15.21 3.06
C ASN A 224 -9.91 16.26 2.56
N PRO A 225 -11.14 15.89 2.16
CA PRO A 225 -12.13 16.84 1.66
C PRO A 225 -12.70 17.75 2.76
N ASN A 226 -12.31 17.50 4.04
CA ASN A 226 -12.80 18.22 5.21
C ASN A 226 -14.34 18.22 5.33
N GLN A 227 -14.96 17.07 5.01
CA GLN A 227 -16.41 16.89 5.07
C GLN A 227 -16.79 16.04 6.30
N THR A 228 -17.22 14.80 6.07
CA THR A 228 -17.66 13.92 7.15
C THR A 228 -16.85 12.63 7.20
N SER A 229 -17.07 11.82 8.23
CA SER A 229 -16.46 10.49 8.30
C SER A 229 -16.97 9.54 7.20
N ALA A 230 -18.05 9.88 6.51
CA ALA A 230 -18.50 9.10 5.36
C ALA A 230 -17.52 9.18 4.19
N GLU A 231 -16.82 10.30 4.02
CA GLU A 231 -15.82 10.54 2.99
C GLU A 231 -14.39 10.29 3.52
N TRP A 232 -14.12 10.63 4.82
CA TRP A 232 -12.77 10.59 5.38
C TRP A 232 -12.76 10.08 6.82
N PRO A 233 -12.80 8.75 7.07
CA PRO A 233 -12.79 8.15 8.40
C PRO A 233 -11.37 7.90 8.94
N TYR A 234 -10.34 8.48 8.34
CA TYR A 234 -8.92 8.19 8.58
C TYR A 234 -8.32 9.04 9.71
N ASP A 235 -9.10 9.37 10.73
CA ASP A 235 -8.73 10.06 11.97
C ASP A 235 -8.77 9.14 13.20
N GLN A 236 -8.53 7.86 12.98
CA GLN A 236 -8.48 6.81 14.00
C GLN A 236 -7.32 5.87 13.70
N ARG A 237 -7.01 4.99 14.66
CA ARG A 237 -5.88 4.05 14.51
C ARG A 237 -6.25 2.89 13.60
N PHE A 238 -5.30 2.48 12.77
CA PHE A 238 -5.40 1.33 11.87
C PHE A 238 -4.30 0.33 12.16
N TYR A 239 -4.60 -0.96 12.03
CA TYR A 239 -3.63 -2.03 12.02
C TYR A 239 -3.31 -2.47 10.59
N PHE A 240 -2.11 -3.01 10.40
CA PHE A 240 -1.60 -3.45 9.11
C PHE A 240 -1.90 -4.93 8.86
N ILE A 241 -2.18 -5.28 7.61
CA ILE A 241 -2.54 -6.62 7.15
C ILE A 241 -1.77 -6.94 5.88
N MET A 242 -1.34 -8.22 5.74
CA MET A 242 -0.79 -8.76 4.50
C MET A 242 -1.25 -10.19 4.27
N ASN A 243 -1.60 -10.51 3.04
CA ASN A 243 -2.10 -11.82 2.66
C ASN A 243 -1.99 -12.09 1.15
N ILE A 244 -2.16 -13.35 0.77
CA ILE A 244 -2.56 -13.74 -0.58
C ILE A 244 -3.92 -14.39 -0.47
N ALA A 245 -4.96 -13.80 -1.06
CA ALA A 245 -6.25 -14.42 -1.29
C ALA A 245 -6.21 -15.25 -2.58
N ILE A 246 -7.13 -16.21 -2.70
CA ILE A 246 -7.30 -17.05 -3.89
C ILE A 246 -8.76 -16.98 -4.31
N GLY A 247 -9.01 -16.71 -5.57
CA GLY A 247 -10.37 -16.48 -6.06
C GLY A 247 -10.90 -15.11 -5.67
N GLY A 248 -12.17 -15.09 -5.26
CA GLY A 248 -12.88 -13.85 -5.00
C GLY A 248 -13.31 -13.15 -6.29
N PHE A 249 -14.14 -12.10 -6.14
CA PHE A 249 -14.72 -11.42 -7.30
C PHE A 249 -13.67 -10.82 -8.25
N TRP A 250 -12.48 -10.50 -7.77
CA TRP A 250 -11.39 -9.95 -8.60
C TRP A 250 -10.35 -11.00 -8.95
N GLY A 251 -9.81 -11.74 -7.98
CA GLY A 251 -8.77 -12.74 -8.24
C GLY A 251 -9.18 -13.80 -9.25
N GLU A 252 -10.45 -14.26 -9.23
CA GLU A 252 -10.97 -15.28 -10.14
C GLU A 252 -11.69 -14.73 -11.39
N MET A 253 -11.53 -13.44 -11.72
CA MET A 253 -12.20 -12.85 -12.88
C MET A 253 -11.99 -13.63 -14.18
N TYR A 254 -10.84 -14.28 -14.33
CA TYR A 254 -10.50 -15.15 -15.45
C TYR A 254 -10.32 -16.63 -15.03
N GLY A 255 -10.92 -17.02 -13.90
CA GLY A 255 -10.78 -18.35 -13.31
C GLY A 255 -9.56 -18.48 -12.40
N ILE A 256 -9.27 -19.70 -11.97
CA ILE A 256 -8.11 -20.06 -11.16
C ILE A 256 -7.30 -21.10 -11.90
N ASP A 257 -6.03 -20.85 -12.16
CA ASP A 257 -5.10 -21.83 -12.73
C ASP A 257 -4.49 -22.70 -11.63
N ASP A 258 -5.07 -23.87 -11.41
CA ASP A 258 -4.59 -24.85 -10.43
C ASP A 258 -3.13 -25.25 -10.65
N ALA A 259 -2.64 -25.22 -11.90
CA ALA A 259 -1.27 -25.60 -12.21
C ALA A 259 -0.24 -24.54 -11.86
N ALA A 260 -0.68 -23.31 -11.61
CA ALA A 260 0.20 -22.21 -11.20
C ALA A 260 0.67 -22.33 -9.72
N PHE A 261 -0.04 -23.10 -8.88
CA PHE A 261 0.30 -23.20 -7.46
C PHE A 261 1.46 -24.17 -7.20
N PRO A 262 2.31 -23.94 -6.14
CA PRO A 262 2.19 -22.86 -5.17
C PRO A 262 2.64 -21.51 -5.71
N GLN A 263 2.05 -20.42 -5.18
CA GLN A 263 2.42 -19.05 -5.45
C GLN A 263 2.81 -18.36 -4.16
N ARG A 264 3.79 -17.43 -4.20
CA ARG A 264 4.29 -16.78 -3.00
C ARG A 264 4.54 -15.30 -3.19
N MET A 265 4.26 -14.55 -2.15
CA MET A 265 4.74 -13.20 -1.92
C MET A 265 5.92 -13.28 -0.94
N GLU A 266 7.02 -12.63 -1.27
CA GLU A 266 8.21 -12.55 -0.42
C GLU A 266 8.32 -11.13 0.11
N VAL A 267 8.42 -10.95 1.43
CA VAL A 267 8.50 -9.64 2.09
C VAL A 267 9.84 -9.53 2.80
N ASP A 268 10.67 -8.56 2.38
CA ASP A 268 11.99 -8.29 2.94
C ASP A 268 11.88 -7.52 4.26
N TYR A 269 11.04 -6.50 4.29
CA TYR A 269 10.73 -5.78 5.53
C TYR A 269 9.36 -5.10 5.50
N VAL A 270 8.86 -4.80 6.70
CA VAL A 270 7.78 -3.84 6.95
C VAL A 270 8.29 -2.79 7.93
N ARG A 271 8.20 -1.51 7.57
CA ARG A 271 8.70 -0.39 8.36
C ARG A 271 7.63 0.67 8.52
N VAL A 272 7.51 1.22 9.72
CA VAL A 272 6.59 2.33 10.00
C VAL A 272 7.37 3.47 10.63
N TYR A 273 7.17 4.65 10.06
CA TYR A 273 7.80 5.88 10.51
C TYR A 273 6.72 6.88 10.95
N GLN A 274 6.99 7.62 12.02
CA GLN A 274 6.12 8.71 12.48
C GLN A 274 6.92 9.98 12.73
N LYS A 275 6.27 11.12 12.70
CA LYS A 275 6.88 12.40 13.08
C LYS A 275 6.80 12.57 14.59
N ASP A 276 7.81 13.18 15.18
CA ASP A 276 7.88 13.41 16.65
C ASP A 276 6.72 14.28 17.19
N LYS A 277 6.03 15.04 16.33
CA LYS A 277 4.84 15.86 16.67
C LYS A 277 3.92 15.89 15.44
N LEU A 278 2.77 15.28 15.55
CA LEU A 278 1.59 15.56 14.74
C LEU A 278 0.65 16.47 15.53
#